data_9c417ba152187ea0e381d5a6292eaf1d
#
_entry.id   9c417ba152187ea0e381d5a6292eaf1d
#
_cell.length_a   1.000
_cell.length_b   1.000
_cell.length_c   1.000
_cell.angle_alpha   90.00
_cell.angle_beta   90.00
_cell.angle_gamma   90.00
#
_symmetry.space_group_name_H-M   'P 1'
#
loop_
_entity.id
_entity.type
_entity.pdbx_description
1 polymer ?
#
loop_
_entity_poly.entity_id
_entity_poly.type
_entity_poly.pdbx_seq_one_letter_code
_entity_poly.pdbx_strand_id
1 'polypeptide(L)'
;VDCKESYFFSKIPLIWGWASWRRSWQQYDVALKDWPAWDRSGGLQKLFPNKPLVISYWRDAFNRVFDGKLNTWDYQLMFTRWRNGGLTVIPKNNLTDNLGYGVNATHTSQHKPACLLDSPVAELKLPLTHPTQIQANDARDYLIFKHVHEVNLMGFIRRQLRPLKKLML
;
A
#
# COMPACT_ATOMS: atom_id res chain seq x y z
N VAL A 1 1.19 8.77 16.09
CA VAL A 1 2.55 9.31 16.30
C VAL A 1 2.48 10.79 15.98
N ASP A 2 2.71 11.63 16.99
CA ASP A 2 2.68 13.06 16.78
C ASP A 2 3.83 13.49 15.86
N CYS A 3 3.53 14.29 14.86
CA CYS A 3 4.43 14.71 13.81
C CYS A 3 4.32 16.23 13.70
N LYS A 4 5.44 16.92 13.81
CA LYS A 4 5.48 18.37 13.68
C LYS A 4 5.34 18.80 12.21
N GLU A 5 5.77 17.94 11.29
CA GLU A 5 5.76 18.17 9.84
C GLU A 5 4.35 18.04 9.26
N SER A 6 4.09 18.73 8.15
CA SER A 6 2.81 18.70 7.45
C SER A 6 2.55 17.37 6.71
N TYR A 7 3.60 16.60 6.43
CA TYR A 7 3.57 15.34 5.71
C TYR A 7 4.78 14.47 6.09
N PHE A 8 4.79 13.23 5.64
CA PHE A 8 5.92 12.30 5.80
C PHE A 8 6.15 11.52 4.51
N PHE A 9 7.34 10.93 4.39
CA PHE A 9 7.67 10.01 3.30
C PHE A 9 7.36 8.58 3.69
N SER A 10 6.83 7.81 2.75
CA SER A 10 6.42 6.42 2.89
C SER A 10 6.89 5.59 1.70
N LYS A 11 7.16 4.31 1.92
CA LYS A 11 7.34 3.32 0.85
C LYS A 11 6.00 2.94 0.20
N ILE A 12 4.87 3.23 0.86
CA ILE A 12 3.56 2.73 0.47
C ILE A 12 2.78 3.84 -0.24
N PRO A 13 2.41 3.68 -1.53
CA PRO A 13 1.46 4.57 -2.16
C PRO A 13 0.04 4.30 -1.63
N LEU A 14 -0.65 5.37 -1.26
CA LEU A 14 -2.08 5.37 -1.00
C LEU A 14 -2.76 5.93 -2.25
N ILE A 15 -3.71 5.19 -2.80
CA ILE A 15 -4.26 5.47 -4.15
C ILE A 15 -5.56 6.27 -4.14
N TRP A 16 -6.07 6.67 -2.98
CA TRP A 16 -7.26 7.51 -2.90
C TRP A 16 -6.86 8.98 -2.83
N GLY A 17 -7.36 9.79 -3.79
CA GLY A 17 -6.98 11.20 -3.90
C GLY A 17 -5.48 11.41 -4.13
N TRP A 18 -4.89 10.68 -5.07
CA TRP A 18 -3.46 10.66 -5.33
C TRP A 18 -3.08 11.35 -6.64
N ALA A 19 -1.83 11.72 -6.74
CA ALA A 19 -1.20 12.20 -7.97
C ALA A 19 0.18 11.58 -8.14
N SER A 20 0.67 11.55 -9.36
CA SER A 20 1.99 11.03 -9.70
C SER A 20 2.70 11.91 -10.73
N TRP A 21 4.02 11.86 -10.72
CA TRP A 21 4.84 12.50 -11.74
C TRP A 21 4.84 11.70 -13.03
N ARG A 22 4.79 12.38 -14.18
CA ARG A 22 4.90 11.72 -15.50
C ARG A 22 6.10 10.76 -15.57
N ARG A 23 7.29 11.20 -15.14
CA ARG A 23 8.51 10.38 -15.12
C ARG A 23 8.38 9.08 -14.31
N SER A 24 7.55 9.10 -13.28
CA SER A 24 7.29 7.95 -12.43
C SER A 24 6.25 7.01 -13.04
N TRP A 25 5.23 7.57 -13.67
CA TRP A 25 4.20 6.81 -14.37
C TRP A 25 4.74 6.11 -15.63
N GLN A 26 5.70 6.73 -16.33
CA GLN A 26 6.37 6.12 -17.50
C GLN A 26 7.11 4.82 -17.18
N GLN A 27 7.41 4.56 -15.91
CA GLN A 27 8.06 3.32 -15.46
C GLN A 27 7.05 2.22 -15.09
N TYR A 28 5.74 2.53 -15.17
CA TYR A 28 4.69 1.59 -14.83
C TYR A 28 4.68 0.40 -15.80
N ASP A 29 4.74 -0.81 -15.24
CA ASP A 29 4.66 -2.06 -15.99
C ASP A 29 3.43 -2.87 -15.54
N VAL A 30 2.42 -2.89 -16.38
CA VAL A 30 1.18 -3.62 -16.13
C VAL A 30 1.40 -5.13 -15.97
N ALA A 31 2.42 -5.69 -16.65
CA ALA A 31 2.70 -7.12 -16.67
C ALA A 31 3.66 -7.57 -15.56
N LEU A 32 4.19 -6.65 -14.75
CA LEU A 32 5.20 -6.95 -13.71
C LEU A 32 6.38 -7.79 -14.24
N LYS A 33 6.88 -7.53 -15.43
CA LYS A 33 7.89 -8.37 -16.12
C LYS A 33 9.14 -8.64 -15.29
N ASP A 34 9.57 -7.64 -14.53
CA ASP A 34 10.79 -7.75 -13.73
C ASP A 34 10.56 -8.31 -12.32
N TRP A 35 9.30 -8.54 -11.92
CA TRP A 35 8.96 -9.02 -10.60
C TRP A 35 9.68 -10.31 -10.20
N PRO A 36 9.68 -11.39 -11.04
CA PRO A 36 10.32 -12.64 -10.63
C PRO A 36 11.84 -12.52 -10.42
N ALA A 37 12.51 -11.72 -11.24
CA ALA A 37 13.94 -11.50 -11.11
C ALA A 37 14.26 -10.64 -9.88
N TRP A 38 13.48 -9.61 -9.64
CA TRP A 38 13.66 -8.71 -8.50
C TRP A 38 13.40 -9.40 -7.16
N ASP A 39 12.37 -10.27 -7.05
CA ASP A 39 12.12 -11.05 -5.83
C ASP A 39 13.24 -12.04 -5.55
N ARG A 40 13.72 -12.78 -6.59
CA ARG A 40 14.87 -13.68 -6.45
C ARG A 40 16.15 -12.97 -5.99
N SER A 41 16.33 -11.71 -6.37
CA SER A 41 17.48 -10.90 -5.92
C SER A 41 17.35 -10.40 -4.47
N GLY A 42 16.30 -10.77 -3.77
CA GLY A 42 16.02 -10.36 -2.40
C GLY A 42 15.46 -8.94 -2.29
N GLY A 43 14.76 -8.45 -3.30
CA GLY A 43 14.22 -7.09 -3.32
C GLY A 43 13.29 -6.78 -2.15
N LEU A 44 12.33 -7.66 -1.83
CA LEU A 44 11.46 -7.48 -0.67
C LEU A 44 12.23 -7.54 0.66
N GLN A 45 13.21 -8.40 0.78
CA GLN A 45 14.03 -8.54 1.99
C GLN A 45 14.86 -7.28 2.25
N LYS A 46 15.40 -6.66 1.20
CA LYS A 46 16.13 -5.39 1.29
C LYS A 46 15.23 -4.23 1.70
N LEU A 47 14.00 -4.20 1.17
CA LEU A 47 13.02 -3.16 1.51
C LEU A 47 12.45 -3.28 2.92
N PHE A 48 12.22 -4.52 3.37
CA PHE A 48 11.54 -4.83 4.63
C PHE A 48 12.35 -5.82 5.48
N PRO A 49 13.56 -5.42 5.92
CA PRO A 49 14.38 -6.30 6.74
C PRO A 49 13.63 -6.69 8.03
N ASN A 50 13.70 -7.97 8.38
CA ASN A 50 13.06 -8.53 9.60
C ASN A 50 11.51 -8.35 9.67
N LYS A 51 10.84 -8.28 8.51
CA LYS A 51 9.37 -8.17 8.42
C LYS A 51 8.75 -9.34 7.62
N PRO A 52 8.85 -10.60 8.08
CA PRO A 52 8.48 -11.77 7.28
C PRO A 52 7.00 -11.78 6.85
N LEU A 53 6.08 -11.28 7.67
CA LEU A 53 4.67 -11.20 7.32
C LEU A 53 4.40 -10.21 6.19
N VAL A 54 5.10 -9.06 6.18
CA VAL A 54 5.02 -8.06 5.11
C VAL A 54 5.57 -8.64 3.81
N ILE A 55 6.74 -9.28 3.87
CA ILE A 55 7.37 -9.94 2.73
C ILE A 55 6.45 -11.03 2.14
N SER A 56 5.92 -11.90 2.99
CA SER A 56 5.01 -12.97 2.57
C SER A 56 3.73 -12.42 1.91
N TYR A 57 3.15 -11.38 2.48
CA TYR A 57 1.95 -10.75 1.94
C TYR A 57 2.20 -10.20 0.52
N TRP A 58 3.25 -9.39 0.35
CA TRP A 58 3.50 -8.75 -0.93
C TRP A 58 4.01 -9.73 -1.99
N ARG A 59 4.74 -10.76 -1.60
CA ARG A 59 5.12 -11.84 -2.50
C ARG A 59 3.89 -12.58 -3.05
N ASP A 60 2.94 -12.94 -2.19
CA ASP A 60 1.68 -13.56 -2.63
C ASP A 60 0.89 -12.61 -3.55
N ALA A 61 0.76 -11.35 -3.17
CA ALA A 61 0.02 -10.35 -3.94
C ALA A 61 0.62 -10.18 -5.35
N PHE A 62 1.93 -9.97 -5.45
CA PHE A 62 2.60 -9.78 -6.75
C PHE A 62 2.62 -11.05 -7.60
N ASN A 63 2.79 -12.21 -7.00
CA ASN A 63 2.68 -13.48 -7.71
C ASN A 63 1.29 -13.65 -8.34
N ARG A 64 0.23 -13.33 -7.60
CA ARG A 64 -1.14 -13.41 -8.10
C ARG A 64 -1.42 -12.43 -9.24
N VAL A 65 -0.85 -11.23 -9.18
CA VAL A 65 -0.95 -10.25 -10.27
C VAL A 65 -0.16 -10.76 -11.49
N PHE A 66 1.07 -11.21 -11.28
CA PHE A 66 1.94 -11.74 -12.34
C PHE A 66 1.33 -12.95 -13.05
N ASP A 67 0.69 -13.85 -12.29
CA ASP A 67 -0.01 -15.02 -12.80
C ASP A 67 -1.39 -14.70 -13.44
N GLY A 68 -1.80 -13.45 -13.49
CA GLY A 68 -3.13 -13.04 -14.00
C GLY A 68 -4.31 -13.46 -13.10
N LYS A 69 -4.04 -13.89 -11.85
CA LYS A 69 -5.07 -14.33 -10.89
C LYS A 69 -5.71 -13.16 -10.12
N LEU A 70 -5.14 -11.98 -10.23
CA LEU A 70 -5.63 -10.75 -9.60
C LEU A 70 -5.56 -9.60 -10.61
N ASN A 71 -6.72 -9.12 -11.01
CA ASN A 71 -6.84 -7.96 -11.88
C ASN A 71 -6.87 -6.69 -11.04
N THR A 72 -5.80 -5.92 -11.11
CA THR A 72 -5.62 -4.65 -10.40
C THR A 72 -4.57 -3.80 -11.13
N TRP A 73 -4.46 -2.52 -10.78
CA TRP A 73 -3.44 -1.62 -11.33
C TRP A 73 -2.53 -1.04 -10.23
N ASP A 74 -3.00 -1.02 -9.01
CA ASP A 74 -2.34 -0.39 -7.87
C ASP A 74 -1.15 -1.20 -7.34
N TYR A 75 -1.21 -2.52 -7.40
CA TYR A 75 -0.08 -3.37 -7.01
C TYR A 75 1.08 -3.26 -8.00
N GLN A 76 0.81 -3.13 -9.29
CA GLN A 76 1.84 -2.83 -10.28
C GLN A 76 2.48 -1.47 -10.02
N LEU A 77 1.70 -0.46 -9.61
CA LEU A 77 2.22 0.83 -9.20
C LEU A 77 3.11 0.71 -7.96
N MET A 78 2.67 -0.06 -6.96
CA MET A 78 3.45 -0.36 -5.75
C MET A 78 4.80 -0.97 -6.11
N PHE A 79 4.81 -2.03 -6.92
CA PHE A 79 6.03 -2.69 -7.37
C PHE A 79 6.95 -1.73 -8.13
N THR A 80 6.40 -0.96 -9.06
CA THR A 80 7.15 0.05 -9.83
C THR A 80 7.87 1.03 -8.91
N ARG A 81 7.18 1.51 -7.86
CA ARG A 81 7.78 2.42 -6.86
C ARG A 81 8.92 1.75 -6.12
N TRP A 82 8.71 0.56 -5.62
CA TRP A 82 9.71 -0.16 -4.83
C TRP A 82 10.94 -0.54 -5.62
N ARG A 83 10.75 -1.03 -6.84
CA ARG A 83 11.85 -1.37 -7.75
C ARG A 83 12.77 -0.17 -8.04
N ASN A 84 12.19 1.01 -8.15
CA ASN A 84 12.90 2.24 -8.49
C ASN A 84 13.27 3.11 -7.27
N GLY A 85 13.12 2.60 -6.04
CA GLY A 85 13.43 3.35 -4.83
C GLY A 85 12.55 4.58 -4.59
N GLY A 86 11.37 4.62 -5.21
CA GLY A 86 10.45 5.75 -5.11
C GLY A 86 9.76 5.82 -3.76
N LEU A 87 9.55 7.05 -3.27
CA LEU A 87 8.79 7.34 -2.06
C LEU A 87 7.49 8.06 -2.40
N THR A 88 6.53 7.91 -1.50
CA THR A 88 5.26 8.62 -1.53
C THR A 88 5.26 9.71 -0.46
N VAL A 89 4.75 10.88 -0.79
CA VAL A 89 4.44 11.94 0.17
C VAL A 89 3.03 11.70 0.69
N ILE A 90 2.89 11.49 2.00
CA ILE A 90 1.60 11.29 2.66
C ILE A 90 1.35 12.44 3.63
N PRO A 91 0.26 13.19 3.51
CA PRO A 91 -0.06 14.26 4.44
C PRO A 91 -0.28 13.71 5.86
N LYS A 92 0.07 14.52 6.86
CA LYS A 92 -0.14 14.21 8.28
C LYS A 92 -1.61 13.94 8.60
N ASN A 93 -2.47 14.80 8.08
CA ASN A 93 -3.91 14.72 8.25
C ASN A 93 -4.55 14.10 7.02
N ASN A 94 -5.68 13.44 7.20
CA ASN A 94 -6.48 12.96 6.09
C ASN A 94 -7.06 14.15 5.29
N LEU A 95 -6.79 14.22 3.99
CA LEU A 95 -7.26 15.28 3.10
C LEU A 95 -8.35 14.79 2.12
N THR A 96 -8.71 13.50 2.17
CA THR A 96 -9.65 12.91 1.20
C THR A 96 -10.66 12.02 1.89
N ASP A 97 -11.87 11.96 1.37
CA ASP A 97 -12.85 10.96 1.75
C ASP A 97 -13.25 10.11 0.54
N ASN A 98 -13.41 8.82 0.77
CA ASN A 98 -13.87 7.91 -0.26
C ASN A 98 -15.40 7.72 -0.12
N LEU A 99 -16.15 8.34 -1.03
CA LEU A 99 -17.60 8.23 -1.08
C LEU A 99 -18.08 6.90 -1.68
N GLY A 100 -17.18 6.07 -2.18
CA GLY A 100 -17.48 4.79 -2.85
C GLY A 100 -17.71 3.62 -1.90
N TYR A 101 -17.98 3.83 -0.61
CA TYR A 101 -18.41 2.79 0.31
C TYR A 101 -19.94 2.67 0.35
N GLY A 102 -20.46 1.45 0.35
CA GLY A 102 -21.89 1.18 0.51
C GLY A 102 -22.46 0.26 -0.57
N VAL A 103 -23.77 0.12 -0.59
CA VAL A 103 -24.51 -0.84 -1.44
C VAL A 103 -24.32 -0.62 -2.96
N ASN A 104 -23.97 0.59 -3.36
CA ASN A 104 -23.74 0.95 -4.77
C ASN A 104 -22.25 1.00 -5.14
N ALA A 105 -21.36 0.54 -4.26
CA ALA A 105 -19.93 0.59 -4.49
C ALA A 105 -19.46 -0.52 -5.44
N THR A 106 -18.62 -0.18 -6.40
CA THR A 106 -18.09 -1.13 -7.40
C THR A 106 -17.14 -2.17 -6.78
N HIS A 107 -16.33 -1.75 -5.81
CA HIS A 107 -15.28 -2.60 -5.21
C HIS A 107 -15.30 -2.63 -3.68
N THR A 108 -16.07 -1.77 -3.04
CA THR A 108 -16.07 -1.56 -1.59
C THR A 108 -17.48 -1.69 -1.00
N SER A 109 -18.16 -2.80 -1.34
CA SER A 109 -19.51 -3.12 -0.84
C SER A 109 -19.57 -3.36 0.68
N GLN A 110 -18.43 -3.53 1.33
CA GLN A 110 -18.32 -3.69 2.78
C GLN A 110 -18.30 -2.32 3.48
N HIS A 111 -18.55 -2.34 4.81
CA HIS A 111 -18.46 -1.14 5.62
C HIS A 111 -17.06 -0.51 5.54
N LYS A 112 -17.01 0.82 5.60
CA LYS A 112 -15.76 1.59 5.68
C LYS A 112 -14.92 1.05 6.84
N PRO A 113 -13.64 0.71 6.65
CA PRO A 113 -12.78 0.22 7.72
C PRO A 113 -12.72 1.20 8.89
N ALA A 114 -12.70 0.70 10.14
CA ALA A 114 -12.70 1.53 11.33
C ALA A 114 -11.58 2.59 11.33
N CYS A 115 -10.38 2.24 10.85
CA CYS A 115 -9.26 3.18 10.73
C CYS A 115 -9.53 4.37 9.79
N LEU A 116 -10.52 4.26 8.89
CA LEU A 116 -10.95 5.35 8.01
C LEU A 116 -12.16 6.10 8.56
N LEU A 117 -12.97 5.46 9.40
CA LEU A 117 -14.11 6.13 10.09
C LEU A 117 -13.60 7.17 11.08
N ASP A 118 -12.51 6.87 11.77
CA ASP A 118 -11.91 7.74 12.79
C ASP A 118 -10.93 8.80 12.21
N SER A 119 -10.90 8.95 10.90
CA SER A 119 -9.99 9.89 10.20
C SER A 119 -10.78 10.95 9.44
N PRO A 120 -11.33 11.95 10.12
CA PRO A 120 -12.08 13.02 9.45
C PRO A 120 -11.18 13.78 8.47
N VAL A 121 -11.79 14.29 7.41
CA VAL A 121 -11.09 15.17 6.46
C VAL A 121 -10.74 16.47 7.17
N ALA A 122 -9.49 16.89 7.03
CA ALA A 122 -8.97 18.10 7.64
C ALA A 122 -8.38 19.05 6.58
N GLU A 123 -8.27 20.31 6.92
CA GLU A 123 -7.62 21.29 6.05
C GLU A 123 -6.09 21.19 6.07
N LEU A 124 -5.48 21.44 4.94
CA LEU A 124 -4.04 21.57 4.82
C LEU A 124 -3.62 23.00 5.23
N LYS A 125 -2.91 23.10 6.34
CA LYS A 125 -2.40 24.40 6.82
C LYS A 125 -1.15 24.82 6.04
N LEU A 126 -1.12 26.07 5.60
CA LEU A 126 0.03 26.69 4.93
C LEU A 126 0.66 27.78 5.82
N PRO A 127 1.99 28.00 5.74
CA PRO A 127 2.97 27.26 4.91
C PRO A 127 3.21 25.84 5.41
N LEU A 128 3.65 24.95 4.51
CA LEU A 128 3.97 23.58 4.90
C LEU A 128 5.24 23.54 5.77
N THR A 129 5.21 22.69 6.80
CA THR A 129 6.40 22.32 7.54
C THR A 129 6.96 21.02 6.95
N HIS A 130 8.20 21.09 6.45
CA HIS A 130 8.82 19.99 5.71
C HIS A 130 9.62 19.04 6.63
N PRO A 131 9.66 17.73 6.34
CA PRO A 131 10.62 16.82 6.95
C PRO A 131 12.06 17.26 6.61
N THR A 132 12.96 17.10 7.57
CA THR A 132 14.39 17.44 7.39
C THR A 132 15.12 16.45 6.49
N GLN A 133 14.59 15.24 6.32
CA GLN A 133 15.18 14.17 5.51
C GLN A 133 14.15 13.54 4.58
N ILE A 134 14.59 13.21 3.36
CA ILE A 134 13.78 12.45 2.39
C ILE A 134 13.99 10.96 2.67
N GLN A 135 13.33 10.46 3.70
CA GLN A 135 13.42 9.07 4.15
C GLN A 135 12.06 8.54 4.55
N ALA A 136 11.78 7.28 4.20
CA ALA A 136 10.54 6.62 4.62
C ALA A 136 10.44 6.51 6.15
N ASN A 137 9.25 6.73 6.67
CA ASN A 137 8.96 6.54 8.08
C ASN A 137 8.48 5.10 8.33
N ASP A 138 9.40 4.22 8.71
CA ASP A 138 9.14 2.79 8.88
C ASP A 138 8.07 2.48 9.96
N ALA A 139 7.94 3.31 10.98
CA ALA A 139 6.91 3.14 12.00
C ALA A 139 5.51 3.41 11.43
N ARG A 140 5.36 4.45 10.60
CA ARG A 140 4.11 4.76 9.91
C ARG A 140 3.79 3.75 8.81
N ASP A 141 4.78 3.33 8.04
CA ASP A 141 4.63 2.26 7.05
C ASP A 141 4.11 0.98 7.71
N TYR A 142 4.61 0.64 8.91
CA TYR A 142 4.12 -0.50 9.67
C TYR A 142 2.64 -0.35 10.07
N LEU A 143 2.21 0.84 10.49
CA LEU A 143 0.81 1.10 10.81
C LEU A 143 -0.09 0.98 9.57
N ILE A 144 0.35 1.47 8.42
CA ILE A 144 -0.37 1.31 7.15
C ILE A 144 -0.49 -0.17 6.80
N PHE A 145 0.59 -0.95 6.89
CA PHE A 145 0.52 -2.40 6.65
C PHE A 145 -0.47 -3.10 7.59
N LYS A 146 -0.45 -2.73 8.87
CA LYS A 146 -1.31 -3.35 9.87
C LYS A 146 -2.78 -3.02 9.67
N HIS A 147 -3.11 -1.76 9.37
CA HIS A 147 -4.49 -1.27 9.39
C HIS A 147 -5.13 -1.18 8.00
N VAL A 148 -4.37 -0.87 6.96
CA VAL A 148 -4.90 -0.75 5.59
C VAL A 148 -4.81 -2.08 4.84
N HIS A 149 -3.68 -2.78 4.96
CA HIS A 149 -3.47 -4.06 4.26
C HIS A 149 -3.72 -5.29 5.13
N GLU A 150 -4.12 -5.10 6.39
CA GLU A 150 -4.35 -6.20 7.37
C GLU A 150 -3.18 -7.20 7.44
N VAL A 151 -1.95 -6.70 7.31
CA VAL A 151 -0.74 -7.52 7.39
C VAL A 151 -0.44 -7.84 8.85
N ASN A 152 -1.17 -8.82 9.39
CA ASN A 152 -1.02 -9.35 10.73
C ASN A 152 -1.16 -10.88 10.70
N LEU A 153 -0.93 -11.54 11.81
CA LEU A 153 -0.97 -13.00 11.90
C LEU A 153 -2.34 -13.57 11.51
N MET A 154 -3.44 -12.94 11.92
CA MET A 154 -4.80 -13.37 11.55
C MET A 154 -5.05 -13.22 10.04
N GLY A 155 -4.64 -12.10 9.44
CA GLY A 155 -4.72 -11.89 8.00
C GLY A 155 -3.87 -12.91 7.23
N PHE A 156 -2.68 -13.26 7.76
CA PHE A 156 -1.85 -14.33 7.20
C PHE A 156 -2.57 -15.68 7.23
N ILE A 157 -3.09 -16.10 8.38
CA ILE A 157 -3.82 -17.36 8.53
C ILE A 157 -5.04 -17.40 7.61
N ARG A 158 -5.85 -16.34 7.55
CA ARG A 158 -7.01 -16.24 6.64
C ARG A 158 -6.62 -16.44 5.18
N ARG A 159 -5.48 -15.88 4.75
CA ARG A 159 -4.99 -16.04 3.37
C ARG A 159 -4.59 -17.48 3.08
N GLN A 160 -3.92 -18.17 4.01
CA GLN A 160 -3.54 -19.58 3.85
C GLN A 160 -4.76 -20.50 3.77
N LEU A 161 -5.84 -20.17 4.47
CA LEU A 161 -7.08 -20.98 4.48
C LEU A 161 -8.01 -20.70 3.28
N ARG A 162 -7.78 -19.66 2.47
CA ARG A 162 -8.60 -19.34 1.28
C ARG A 162 -8.71 -20.49 0.27
N PRO A 163 -7.63 -21.21 -0.09
CA PRO A 163 -7.73 -22.34 -1.03
C PRO A 163 -8.63 -23.45 -0.52
N LEU A 164 -8.60 -23.75 0.78
CA LEU A 164 -9.39 -24.83 1.39
C LEU A 164 -10.90 -24.54 1.37
N LYS A 165 -11.31 -23.27 1.50
CA LYS A 165 -12.72 -22.86 1.38
C LYS A 165 -13.29 -22.99 -0.04
N LYS A 166 -12.44 -22.91 -1.08
CA LYS A 166 -12.87 -23.13 -2.48
C LYS A 166 -13.03 -24.61 -2.85
N LEU A 167 -12.47 -25.51 -2.05
CA LEU A 167 -12.61 -26.97 -2.23
C LEU A 167 -13.82 -27.54 -1.49
N MET A 168 -14.48 -26.76 -0.64
CA MET A 168 -15.63 -27.18 0.17
C MET A 168 -16.98 -26.60 -0.31
N LEU A 169 -16.98 -25.86 -1.42
CA LEU A 169 -18.15 -25.36 -2.15
C LEU A 169 -18.15 -25.91 -3.58
#